data_bb6a0ef042f665f577953483ce19699a
#
_entry.id   bb6a0ef042f665f577953483ce19699a
#
_cell.length_a   1.000
_cell.length_b   1.000
_cell.length_c   1.000
_cell.angle_alpha   90.00
_cell.angle_beta   90.00
_cell.angle_gamma   90.00
#
_symmetry.space_group_name_H-M   'P 1'
#
loop_
_entity.id
_entity.type
_entity.pdbx_description
1 polymer ?
#
loop_
_entity_poly.entity_id
_entity_poly.type
_entity_poly.pdbx_seq_one_letter_code
_entity_poly.pdbx_strand_id
1 'polypeptide(L)'
;MGINYEKRDGVAYITLNNPEKANILDKPTSDEISQAWIDLWEDRDIRCAILTGAGDKHFCGGHNLAPREDISEEEREYLRAQRVFWPLAGTVHGTRTGLDGRMGDHYPRVWKPVIAAVNGWAAGAGLYILLASTDIRIASAEHAKF
;
A
#
# COMPACT_ATOMS: atom_id res chain seq x y z
N MET A 1 13.79 2.22 4.92
CA MET A 1 12.64 2.95 4.35
C MET A 1 11.96 2.03 3.35
N GLY A 2 10.68 1.76 3.57
CA GLY A 2 9.89 0.87 2.73
C GLY A 2 9.29 1.57 1.51
N ILE A 3 9.25 2.92 1.51
CA ILE A 3 8.81 3.71 0.36
C ILE A 3 9.74 4.89 0.10
N ASN A 4 9.71 5.37 -1.15
CA ASN A 4 10.12 6.73 -1.48
C ASN A 4 8.86 7.55 -1.74
N TYR A 5 8.77 8.71 -1.08
CA TYR A 5 7.66 9.63 -1.22
C TYR A 5 8.17 11.00 -1.64
N GLU A 6 7.74 11.46 -2.80
CA GLU A 6 8.15 12.72 -3.39
C GLU A 6 6.93 13.50 -3.87
N LYS A 7 7.01 14.82 -3.83
CA LYS A 7 6.01 15.73 -4.37
C LYS A 7 6.65 16.68 -5.37
N ARG A 8 6.10 16.76 -6.58
CA ARG A 8 6.53 17.74 -7.57
C ARG A 8 5.40 18.04 -8.55
N ASP A 9 5.30 19.28 -8.97
CA ASP A 9 4.36 19.74 -10.00
C ASP A 9 2.90 19.37 -9.74
N GLY A 10 2.49 19.33 -8.45
CA GLY A 10 1.15 18.98 -8.03
C GLY A 10 0.85 17.48 -8.05
N VAL A 11 1.86 16.63 -8.15
CA VAL A 11 1.77 15.17 -8.16
C VAL A 11 2.57 14.60 -7.00
N ALA A 12 1.98 13.68 -6.24
CA ALA A 12 2.69 12.85 -5.27
C ALA A 12 3.15 11.54 -5.93
N TYR A 13 4.40 11.17 -5.73
CA TYR A 13 4.99 9.92 -6.19
C TYR A 13 5.23 9.03 -5.00
N ILE A 14 4.55 7.88 -4.96
CA ILE A 14 4.69 6.86 -3.93
C ILE A 14 5.34 5.65 -4.59
N THR A 15 6.59 5.38 -4.24
CA THR A 15 7.33 4.22 -4.77
C THR A 15 7.59 3.24 -3.65
N LEU A 16 7.05 2.02 -3.74
CA LEU A 16 7.40 0.91 -2.85
C LEU A 16 8.88 0.57 -3.09
N ASN A 17 9.73 0.71 -2.08
CA ASN A 17 11.18 0.73 -2.28
C ASN A 17 11.91 -0.33 -1.46
N ASN A 18 11.60 -1.59 -1.75
CA ASN A 18 12.34 -2.74 -1.26
C ASN A 18 12.43 -3.83 -2.35
N PRO A 19 13.05 -3.53 -3.51
CA PRO A 19 13.03 -4.41 -4.67
C PRO A 19 13.67 -5.77 -4.40
N GLU A 20 14.67 -5.84 -3.52
CA GLU A 20 15.35 -7.08 -3.12
C GLU A 20 14.42 -8.05 -2.38
N LYS A 21 13.37 -7.54 -1.77
CA LYS A 21 12.32 -8.32 -1.12
C LYS A 21 10.97 -8.19 -1.84
N ALA A 22 10.99 -8.03 -3.16
CA ALA A 22 9.78 -7.93 -3.98
C ALA A 22 8.82 -6.81 -3.54
N ASN A 23 9.31 -5.71 -2.98
CA ASN A 23 8.51 -4.59 -2.49
C ASN A 23 7.38 -5.04 -1.53
N ILE A 24 7.69 -5.99 -0.63
CA ILE A 24 6.72 -6.53 0.32
C ILE A 24 6.24 -5.47 1.32
N LEU A 25 5.04 -5.72 1.83
CA LEU A 25 4.39 -4.91 2.86
C LEU A 25 4.67 -5.53 4.24
N ASP A 26 5.64 -5.00 4.93
CA ASP A 26 5.80 -5.19 6.36
C ASP A 26 5.13 -4.04 7.12
N LYS A 27 5.11 -4.11 8.46
CA LYS A 27 4.45 -3.07 9.25
C LYS A 27 5.06 -1.69 9.03
N PRO A 28 6.39 -1.49 9.06
CA PRO A 28 6.98 -0.18 8.79
C PRO A 28 6.60 0.39 7.42
N THR A 29 6.67 -0.43 6.37
CA THR A 29 6.28 -0.02 5.01
C THR A 29 4.80 0.38 4.95
N SER A 30 3.92 -0.38 5.59
CA SER A 30 2.49 -0.08 5.63
C SER A 30 2.20 1.21 6.39
N ASP A 31 2.92 1.48 7.49
CA ASP A 31 2.82 2.73 8.23
C ASP A 31 3.28 3.93 7.39
N GLU A 32 4.41 3.80 6.68
CA GLU A 32 4.91 4.84 5.78
C GLU A 32 3.93 5.15 4.64
N ILE A 33 3.34 4.11 4.03
CA ILE A 33 2.31 4.29 2.99
C ILE A 33 1.07 4.99 3.57
N SER A 34 0.64 4.62 4.77
CA SER A 34 -0.52 5.25 5.42
C SER A 34 -0.28 6.74 5.68
N GLN A 35 0.92 7.11 6.12
CA GLN A 35 1.30 8.51 6.27
C GLN A 35 1.33 9.25 4.94
N ALA A 36 1.81 8.61 3.87
CA ALA A 36 1.79 9.20 2.53
C ALA A 36 0.36 9.47 2.03
N TRP A 37 -0.60 8.57 2.34
CA TRP A 37 -2.02 8.80 2.01
C TRP A 37 -2.63 9.97 2.79
N ILE A 38 -2.29 10.12 4.06
CA ILE A 38 -2.75 11.24 4.89
C ILE A 38 -2.20 12.55 4.33
N ASP A 39 -0.90 12.62 4.10
CA ASP A 39 -0.24 13.81 3.55
C ASP A 39 -0.78 14.16 2.15
N LEU A 40 -0.95 13.17 1.27
CA LEU A 40 -1.59 13.37 -0.03
C LEU A 40 -2.97 14.01 0.11
N TRP A 41 -3.77 13.58 1.08
CA TRP A 41 -5.12 14.09 1.27
C TRP A 41 -5.11 15.53 1.79
N GLU A 42 -4.25 15.83 2.75
CA GLU A 42 -4.19 17.13 3.45
C GLU A 42 -3.51 18.23 2.61
N ASP A 43 -2.53 17.87 1.79
CA ASP A 43 -1.78 18.84 0.97
C ASP A 43 -2.62 19.35 -0.20
N ARG A 44 -3.07 20.60 -0.12
CA ARG A 44 -3.94 21.21 -1.14
C ARG A 44 -3.24 21.49 -2.49
N ASP A 45 -1.92 21.53 -2.51
CA ASP A 45 -1.15 21.76 -3.73
C ASP A 45 -0.99 20.49 -4.57
N ILE A 46 -1.23 19.32 -3.96
CA ILE A 46 -1.18 18.03 -4.64
C ILE A 46 -2.57 17.65 -5.15
N ARG A 47 -2.65 17.32 -6.44
CA ARG A 47 -3.91 17.02 -7.13
C ARG A 47 -4.14 15.54 -7.39
N CYS A 48 -3.07 14.76 -7.52
CA CYS A 48 -3.13 13.31 -7.76
C CYS A 48 -1.86 12.63 -7.25
N ALA A 49 -1.87 11.29 -7.26
CA ALA A 49 -0.70 10.49 -6.94
C ALA A 49 -0.39 9.45 -8.01
N ILE A 50 0.87 9.06 -8.08
CA ILE A 50 1.34 7.89 -8.84
C ILE A 50 1.89 6.89 -7.84
N LEU A 51 1.41 5.66 -7.90
CA LEU A 51 1.88 4.53 -7.10
C LEU A 51 2.61 3.53 -7.99
N THR A 52 3.82 3.15 -7.61
CA THR A 52 4.64 2.16 -8.34
C THR A 52 5.53 1.35 -7.40
N GLY A 53 6.17 0.31 -7.93
CA GLY A 53 7.24 -0.42 -7.25
C GLY A 53 8.62 -0.03 -7.77
N ALA A 54 9.63 -0.05 -6.92
CA ALA A 54 11.01 0.09 -7.34
C ALA A 54 11.50 -1.17 -8.09
N GLY A 55 12.42 -0.96 -9.04
CA GLY A 55 12.94 -2.03 -9.88
C GLY A 55 12.03 -2.39 -11.06
N ASP A 56 12.32 -3.50 -11.69
CA ASP A 56 11.70 -3.95 -12.94
C ASP A 56 10.92 -5.27 -12.83
N LYS A 57 10.96 -5.92 -11.67
CA LYS A 57 10.37 -7.25 -11.48
C LYS A 57 9.07 -7.25 -10.71
N HIS A 58 8.96 -6.40 -9.69
CA HIS A 58 7.84 -6.45 -8.76
C HIS A 58 7.22 -5.06 -8.57
N PHE A 59 5.92 -4.98 -8.75
CA PHE A 59 5.14 -3.87 -8.21
C PHE A 59 5.06 -4.02 -6.69
N CYS A 60 4.49 -5.15 -6.22
CA CYS A 60 4.41 -5.49 -4.81
C CYS A 60 4.11 -6.99 -4.62
N GLY A 61 4.94 -7.69 -3.88
CA GLY A 61 4.78 -9.11 -3.56
C GLY A 61 3.75 -9.42 -2.46
N GLY A 62 3.18 -8.39 -1.83
CA GLY A 62 2.20 -8.58 -0.76
C GLY A 62 2.81 -8.54 0.64
N HIS A 63 2.12 -9.11 1.61
CA HIS A 63 2.58 -9.10 3.00
C HIS A 63 3.86 -9.91 3.20
N ASN A 64 4.67 -9.48 4.17
CA ASN A 64 5.77 -10.29 4.65
C ASN A 64 5.22 -11.53 5.36
N LEU A 65 5.50 -12.70 4.80
CA LEU A 65 5.07 -13.99 5.34
C LEU A 65 6.12 -14.64 6.25
N ALA A 66 7.27 -14.00 6.46
CA ALA A 66 8.29 -14.50 7.37
C ALA A 66 7.72 -14.59 8.81
N PRO A 67 8.09 -15.64 9.56
CA PRO A 67 7.73 -15.73 10.96
C PRO A 67 8.21 -14.47 11.72
N ARG A 68 7.33 -13.91 12.53
CA ARG A 68 7.67 -12.80 13.41
C ARG A 68 7.82 -13.36 14.82
N GLU A 69 9.05 -13.38 15.30
CA GLU A 69 9.38 -13.88 16.63
C GLU A 69 9.22 -12.82 17.73
N ASP A 70 9.12 -11.56 17.31
CA ASP A 70 9.18 -10.36 18.16
C ASP A 70 7.81 -9.74 18.47
N ILE A 71 6.71 -10.38 18.08
CA ILE A 71 5.36 -9.87 18.35
C ILE A 71 4.82 -10.40 19.69
N SER A 72 4.16 -9.51 20.44
CA SER A 72 3.47 -9.89 21.67
C SER A 72 2.31 -10.86 21.40
N GLU A 73 1.87 -11.60 22.41
CA GLU A 73 0.72 -12.50 22.26
C GLU A 73 -0.56 -11.73 21.94
N GLU A 74 -0.73 -10.54 22.50
CA GLU A 74 -1.85 -9.64 22.19
C GLU A 74 -1.86 -9.23 20.72
N GLU A 75 -0.71 -8.87 20.14
CA GLU A 75 -0.57 -8.59 18.73
C GLU A 75 -0.84 -9.82 17.86
N ARG A 76 -0.43 -11.02 18.33
CA ARG A 76 -0.76 -12.28 17.65
C ARG A 76 -2.25 -12.55 17.60
N GLU A 77 -2.94 -12.37 18.73
CA GLU A 77 -4.39 -12.55 18.80
C GLU A 77 -5.11 -11.54 17.90
N TYR A 78 -4.69 -10.29 17.92
CA TYR A 78 -5.21 -9.26 17.03
C TYR A 78 -5.04 -9.64 15.55
N LEU A 79 -3.86 -10.10 15.15
CA LEU A 79 -3.59 -10.54 13.78
C LEU A 79 -4.38 -11.80 13.41
N ARG A 80 -4.59 -12.73 14.37
CA ARG A 80 -5.44 -13.91 14.16
C ARG A 80 -6.90 -13.50 13.95
N ALA A 81 -7.41 -12.61 14.78
CA ALA A 81 -8.77 -12.09 14.66
C ALA A 81 -8.98 -11.37 13.33
N GLN A 82 -8.02 -10.57 12.88
CA GLN A 82 -8.07 -9.92 11.57
C GLN A 82 -8.09 -10.93 10.41
N ARG A 83 -7.33 -12.02 10.48
CA ARG A 83 -7.34 -13.06 9.45
C ARG A 83 -8.68 -13.76 9.32
N VAL A 84 -9.34 -14.01 10.44
CA VAL A 84 -10.66 -14.66 10.46
C VAL A 84 -11.76 -13.74 9.96
N PHE A 85 -11.67 -12.46 10.28
CA PHE A 85 -12.70 -11.46 9.96
C PHE A 85 -12.33 -10.54 8.80
N TRP A 86 -11.23 -10.81 8.14
CA TRP A 86 -10.70 -9.94 7.09
C TRP A 86 -11.70 -9.55 6.00
N PRO A 87 -12.55 -10.44 5.47
CA PRO A 87 -13.56 -10.03 4.51
C PRO A 87 -14.61 -9.07 5.08
N LEU A 88 -14.81 -9.10 6.41
CA LEU A 88 -15.76 -8.23 7.11
C LEU A 88 -15.13 -6.91 7.54
N ALA A 89 -13.84 -6.92 7.81
CA ALA A 89 -13.08 -5.73 8.17
C ALA A 89 -12.81 -4.78 7.00
N GLY A 90 -12.78 -5.29 5.78
CA GLY A 90 -12.81 -4.51 4.54
C GLY A 90 -11.58 -3.68 4.22
N THR A 91 -10.60 -3.59 5.12
CA THR A 91 -9.45 -2.72 4.93
C THR A 91 -8.14 -3.46 5.19
N VAL A 92 -7.22 -3.37 4.24
CA VAL A 92 -5.84 -3.80 4.41
C VAL A 92 -5.02 -2.58 4.82
N HIS A 93 -4.22 -2.74 5.89
CA HIS A 93 -3.31 -1.71 6.34
C HIS A 93 -2.41 -1.23 5.18
N GLY A 94 -2.23 0.07 5.05
CA GLY A 94 -1.49 0.67 3.96
C GLY A 94 -2.31 0.99 2.70
N THR A 95 -3.59 0.59 2.63
CA THR A 95 -4.48 1.08 1.56
C THR A 95 -4.97 2.49 1.87
N ARG A 96 -5.34 3.25 0.84
CA ARG A 96 -5.89 4.61 1.03
C ARG A 96 -7.25 4.63 1.74
N THR A 97 -7.90 3.49 1.87
CA THR A 97 -9.17 3.33 2.59
C THR A 97 -9.01 2.68 3.96
N GLY A 98 -7.84 2.10 4.23
CA GLY A 98 -7.49 1.41 5.47
C GLY A 98 -6.34 2.10 6.18
N LEU A 99 -6.40 3.43 6.30
CA LEU A 99 -5.40 4.21 7.01
C LEU A 99 -5.27 3.68 8.44
N ASP A 100 -4.04 3.41 8.87
CA ASP A 100 -3.65 2.89 10.18
C ASP A 100 -4.30 1.55 10.63
N GLY A 101 -4.94 0.83 9.72
CA GLY A 101 -5.61 -0.44 10.02
C GLY A 101 -6.85 -0.32 10.90
N ARG A 102 -7.31 0.88 11.22
CA ARG A 102 -8.52 1.08 11.99
C ARG A 102 -9.73 1.10 11.08
N MET A 103 -10.75 0.38 11.48
CA MET A 103 -12.08 0.46 10.90
C MET A 103 -12.82 1.64 11.51
N GLY A 104 -13.38 2.47 10.67
CA GLY A 104 -14.28 3.52 11.13
C GLY A 104 -14.62 4.50 10.01
N ASP A 105 -15.84 4.98 10.06
CA ASP A 105 -16.41 5.94 9.11
C ASP A 105 -15.76 7.34 9.20
N HIS A 106 -14.74 7.48 10.04
CA HIS A 106 -14.19 8.77 10.42
C HIS A 106 -12.85 9.12 9.76
N TYR A 107 -12.26 8.20 9.00
CA TYR A 107 -11.04 8.52 8.27
C TYR A 107 -11.36 9.14 6.92
N PRO A 108 -10.68 10.22 6.56
CA PRO A 108 -10.89 10.84 5.26
C PRO A 108 -10.54 9.83 4.18
N ARG A 109 -11.52 9.48 3.37
CA ARG A 109 -11.26 8.76 2.13
C ARG A 109 -10.43 9.68 1.24
N VAL A 110 -9.34 9.18 0.73
CA VAL A 110 -8.54 9.92 -0.25
C VAL A 110 -9.29 9.92 -1.58
N TRP A 111 -9.88 11.06 -1.92
CA TRP A 111 -10.62 11.24 -3.17
C TRP A 111 -9.76 11.76 -4.33
N LYS A 112 -8.51 12.14 -4.07
CA LYS A 112 -7.59 12.53 -5.14
C LYS A 112 -7.29 11.33 -6.01
N PRO A 113 -7.27 11.48 -7.35
CA PRO A 113 -6.97 10.40 -8.28
C PRO A 113 -5.61 9.77 -7.99
N VAL A 114 -5.57 8.45 -7.99
CA VAL A 114 -4.34 7.67 -7.85
C VAL A 114 -4.15 6.79 -9.08
N ILE A 115 -3.00 6.96 -9.73
CA ILE A 115 -2.62 6.22 -10.92
C ILE A 115 -1.59 5.17 -10.51
N ALA A 116 -1.84 3.91 -10.80
CA ALA A 116 -0.81 2.87 -10.65
C ALA A 116 0.02 2.75 -11.93
N ALA A 117 1.33 2.82 -11.79
CA ALA A 117 2.28 2.40 -12.81
C ALA A 117 2.79 0.99 -12.44
N VAL A 118 2.18 -0.04 -13.00
CA VAL A 118 2.44 -1.44 -12.64
C VAL A 118 3.63 -1.95 -13.42
N ASN A 119 4.81 -1.88 -12.81
CA ASN A 119 6.09 -2.22 -13.40
C ASN A 119 6.45 -3.72 -13.36
N GLY A 120 5.67 -4.54 -12.63
CA GLY A 120 5.99 -5.96 -12.46
C GLY A 120 4.88 -6.72 -11.75
N TRP A 121 5.25 -7.78 -11.04
CA TRP A 121 4.31 -8.64 -10.31
C TRP A 121 3.57 -7.89 -9.21
N ALA A 122 2.25 -8.07 -9.16
CA ALA A 122 1.39 -7.64 -8.06
C ALA A 122 0.67 -8.87 -7.48
N ALA A 123 1.04 -9.29 -6.28
CA ALA A 123 0.55 -10.52 -5.67
C ALA A 123 0.00 -10.31 -4.26
N GLY A 124 -0.97 -11.13 -3.85
CA GLY A 124 -1.54 -11.10 -2.51
C GLY A 124 -2.02 -9.70 -2.10
N ALA A 125 -1.54 -9.18 -0.96
CA ALA A 125 -1.86 -7.83 -0.51
C ALA A 125 -1.36 -6.74 -1.46
N GLY A 126 -0.35 -7.01 -2.29
CA GLY A 126 0.10 -6.09 -3.34
C GLY A 126 -0.96 -5.90 -4.43
N LEU A 127 -1.60 -6.98 -4.86
CA LEU A 127 -2.75 -6.90 -5.76
C LEU A 127 -3.93 -6.19 -5.08
N TYR A 128 -4.15 -6.45 -3.79
CA TYR A 128 -5.22 -5.79 -3.06
C TYR A 128 -5.00 -4.26 -2.98
N ILE A 129 -3.78 -3.80 -2.63
CA ILE A 129 -3.44 -2.37 -2.64
C ILE A 129 -3.64 -1.76 -4.03
N LEU A 130 -3.19 -2.46 -5.07
CA LEU A 130 -3.39 -2.04 -6.45
C LEU A 130 -4.87 -1.81 -6.77
N LEU A 131 -5.75 -2.72 -6.38
CA LEU A 131 -7.18 -2.61 -6.68
C LEU A 131 -7.91 -1.62 -5.76
N ALA A 132 -7.59 -1.60 -4.47
CA ALA A 132 -8.27 -0.79 -3.48
C ALA A 132 -7.80 0.66 -3.41
N SER A 133 -6.55 0.93 -3.82
CA SER A 133 -5.93 2.24 -3.63
C SER A 133 -5.70 3.03 -4.92
N THR A 134 -6.06 2.48 -6.08
CA THR A 134 -5.84 3.17 -7.36
C THR A 134 -7.09 3.24 -8.22
N ASP A 135 -7.20 4.32 -8.99
CA ASP A 135 -8.32 4.59 -9.87
C ASP A 135 -8.00 4.23 -11.33
N ILE A 136 -6.77 4.50 -11.76
CA ILE A 136 -6.28 4.21 -13.10
C ILE A 136 -5.07 3.29 -12.98
N ARG A 137 -5.00 2.25 -13.80
CA ARG A 137 -3.91 1.28 -13.81
C ARG A 137 -3.30 1.21 -15.19
N ILE A 138 -2.00 1.51 -15.24
CA ILE A 138 -1.18 1.39 -16.45
C ILE A 138 -0.16 0.29 -16.15
N ALA A 139 -0.22 -0.79 -16.90
CA ALA A 139 0.61 -1.97 -16.67
C ALA A 139 1.65 -2.13 -17.79
N SER A 140 2.87 -2.49 -17.41
CA SER A 140 3.88 -2.91 -18.37
C SER A 140 3.40 -4.15 -19.13
N ALA A 141 3.39 -4.09 -20.46
CA ALA A 141 2.98 -5.21 -21.30
C ALA A 141 3.91 -6.43 -21.17
N GLU A 142 5.16 -6.20 -20.81
CA GLU A 142 6.18 -7.27 -20.72
C GLU A 142 6.30 -7.83 -19.30
N HIS A 143 6.16 -6.99 -18.26
CA HIS A 143 6.57 -7.34 -16.91
C HIS A 143 5.42 -7.46 -15.91
N ALA A 144 4.29 -6.78 -16.16
CA ALA A 144 3.17 -6.84 -15.21
C ALA A 144 2.52 -8.23 -15.23
N LYS A 145 2.33 -8.78 -14.02
CA LYS A 145 1.65 -10.05 -13.76
C LYS A 145 0.81 -9.93 -12.48
N PHE A 146 -0.31 -10.67 -12.46
CA PHE A 146 -1.32 -10.59 -11.40
C PHE A 146 -1.67 -11.99 -10.88
#